data_94b8433779992eddc8675961f23b1d1c
#
_entry.id   94b8433779992eddc8675961f23b1d1c
#
_cell.length_a   1.000
_cell.length_b   1.000
_cell.length_c   1.000
_cell.angle_alpha   90.00
_cell.angle_beta   90.00
_cell.angle_gamma   90.00
#
_symmetry.space_group_name_H-M   'P 1'
#
loop_
_entity.id
_entity.type
_entity.pdbx_description
1 polymer ?
#
loop_
_entity_poly.entity_id
_entity_poly.type
_entity_poly.pdbx_seq_one_letter_code
_entity_poly.pdbx_strand_id
1 'polypeptide(L)'
;MISAYTSWQPLEEVIVGSSYPGHYFDFIEDKNVRYQLEHILNETEEDLNNLQKTIEKFGSVVRRPTLMNKEGFQHNQLSGNGAPLPPLTPRDWQITLGEKLLICAPLEEMHPIINEYENKVPGSVIDPFNRQWSPDVILNGGNASCIVRVGTDIFVDNSEFWTQEQTLWMQENVLDGRYKIHEAITEGHGDAVFAILKPGVLLSTYHADDLNLEDEFIGWDVLKLNDPSIKLAMEIGKFRHENYNGRWYVHDQNPTTEFAHYVDTYLKDWTGESAETVFNVNCLVLDEQHVIFSGYNKEVWDFCAKHNIEPIICELRHKYFWDGGISCCTQDIRRKGGLETYL
;
A
#
# COMPACT_ATOMS: atom_id res chain seq x y z
N MET A 1 1.33 9.78 19.25
CA MET A 1 0.67 8.53 19.71
C MET A 1 0.10 7.82 18.51
N ILE A 2 0.15 6.50 18.46
CA ILE A 2 -0.49 5.68 17.44
C ILE A 2 -1.98 5.62 17.74
N SER A 3 -2.84 5.83 16.73
CA SER A 3 -4.29 5.73 16.89
C SER A 3 -4.99 5.73 15.53
N ALA A 4 -5.39 4.57 15.03
CA ALA A 4 -6.20 4.49 13.81
C ALA A 4 -7.14 3.28 13.85
N TYR A 5 -8.43 3.55 13.83
CA TYR A 5 -9.49 2.55 13.94
C TYR A 5 -10.22 2.30 12.62
N THR A 6 -10.14 3.25 11.69
CA THR A 6 -10.78 3.19 10.37
C THR A 6 -9.84 3.72 9.31
N SER A 7 -10.20 3.56 8.04
CA SER A 7 -9.46 4.14 6.91
C SER A 7 -9.96 5.55 6.52
N TRP A 8 -11.04 6.07 7.14
CA TRP A 8 -11.71 7.33 6.73
C TRP A 8 -11.78 8.41 7.82
N GLN A 9 -11.59 8.09 9.11
CA GLN A 9 -11.50 9.14 10.14
C GLN A 9 -10.39 10.14 9.78
N PRO A 10 -10.52 11.45 10.14
CA PRO A 10 -9.58 12.48 9.72
C PRO A 10 -8.12 12.11 9.98
N LEU A 11 -7.31 12.17 8.95
CA LEU A 11 -5.89 11.80 8.98
C LEU A 11 -5.07 12.85 9.71
N GLU A 12 -4.30 12.45 10.70
CA GLU A 12 -3.41 13.35 11.46
C GLU A 12 -1.92 13.05 11.24
N GLU A 13 -1.56 11.79 11.01
CA GLU A 13 -0.17 11.40 10.79
C GLU A 13 -0.10 10.14 9.90
N VAL A 14 0.79 10.17 8.91
CA VAL A 14 0.95 9.12 7.91
C VAL A 14 2.42 8.93 7.54
N ILE A 15 2.82 7.71 7.26
CA ILE A 15 4.08 7.40 6.57
C ILE A 15 3.78 7.40 5.06
N VAL A 16 4.56 8.13 4.29
CA VAL A 16 4.60 8.06 2.82
C VAL A 16 5.89 7.36 2.43
N GLY A 17 5.81 6.37 1.57
CA GLY A 17 6.95 5.59 1.10
C GLY A 17 8.02 6.40 0.38
N SER A 18 9.15 5.79 0.11
CA SER A 18 10.28 6.39 -0.62
C SER A 18 10.86 5.41 -1.62
N SER A 19 11.32 5.91 -2.76
CA SER A 19 12.16 5.15 -3.68
C SER A 19 13.64 5.48 -3.45
N TYR A 20 14.54 4.59 -3.89
CA TYR A 20 15.96 4.93 -3.90
C TYR A 20 16.28 5.96 -4.99
N PRO A 21 17.22 6.90 -4.74
CA PRO A 21 17.62 7.87 -5.74
C PRO A 21 18.27 7.23 -6.97
N GLY A 22 17.94 7.69 -8.16
CA GLY A 22 18.48 7.15 -9.42
C GLY A 22 20.01 7.10 -9.45
N HIS A 23 20.70 8.07 -8.85
CA HIS A 23 22.16 8.08 -8.79
C HIS A 23 22.80 6.97 -7.95
N TYR A 24 22.01 6.14 -7.24
CA TYR A 24 22.51 4.93 -6.57
C TYR A 24 22.91 3.85 -7.58
N PHE A 25 22.42 3.95 -8.81
CA PHE A 25 22.65 3.03 -9.90
C PHE A 25 23.72 3.51 -10.89
N ASP A 26 24.54 4.50 -10.53
CA ASP A 26 25.60 5.04 -11.40
C ASP A 26 26.74 4.04 -11.74
N PHE A 27 26.78 2.91 -11.02
CA PHE A 27 27.67 1.79 -11.32
C PHE A 27 27.23 0.98 -12.55
N ILE A 28 25.99 1.13 -13.03
CA ILE A 28 25.52 0.44 -14.23
C ILE A 28 26.26 1.02 -15.46
N GLU A 29 27.00 0.17 -16.15
CA GLU A 29 27.79 0.58 -17.34
C GLU A 29 26.91 0.88 -18.55
N ASP A 30 25.83 0.09 -18.75
CA ASP A 30 24.87 0.33 -19.81
C ASP A 30 24.08 1.63 -19.57
N LYS A 31 24.35 2.62 -20.41
CA LYS A 31 23.75 3.95 -20.27
C LYS A 31 22.24 3.96 -20.54
N ASN A 32 21.74 3.06 -21.38
CA ASN A 32 20.32 3.01 -21.68
C ASN A 32 19.54 2.39 -20.51
N VAL A 33 20.08 1.31 -19.93
CA VAL A 33 19.53 0.71 -18.72
C VAL A 33 19.50 1.72 -17.57
N ARG A 34 20.66 2.37 -17.34
CA ARG A 34 20.78 3.38 -16.28
C ARG A 34 19.81 4.53 -16.48
N TYR A 35 19.72 5.08 -17.69
CA TYR A 35 18.81 6.20 -17.98
C TYR A 35 17.34 5.87 -17.73
N GLN A 36 16.89 4.69 -18.19
CA GLN A 36 15.50 4.26 -17.98
C GLN A 36 15.19 4.05 -16.50
N LEU A 37 16.11 3.47 -15.75
CA LEU A 37 15.94 3.26 -14.32
C LEU A 37 15.96 4.58 -13.53
N GLU A 38 16.95 5.46 -13.79
CA GLU A 38 17.02 6.79 -13.19
C GLU A 38 15.74 7.60 -13.45
N HIS A 39 15.19 7.49 -14.66
CA HIS A 39 13.93 8.17 -15.02
C HIS A 39 12.77 7.68 -14.14
N ILE A 40 12.54 6.35 -14.05
CA ILE A 40 11.50 5.78 -13.22
C ILE A 40 11.65 6.21 -11.76
N LEU A 41 12.86 6.10 -11.21
CA LEU A 41 13.12 6.41 -9.81
C LEU A 41 12.93 7.89 -9.47
N ASN A 42 13.42 8.77 -10.34
CA ASN A 42 13.29 10.22 -10.13
C ASN A 42 11.84 10.66 -10.23
N GLU A 43 11.09 10.16 -11.21
CA GLU A 43 9.67 10.47 -11.36
C GLU A 43 8.83 9.89 -10.22
N THR A 44 9.15 8.69 -9.74
CA THR A 44 8.51 8.11 -8.56
C THR A 44 8.70 8.98 -7.33
N GLU A 45 9.93 9.45 -7.08
CA GLU A 45 10.20 10.30 -5.91
C GLU A 45 9.54 11.69 -6.04
N GLU A 46 9.45 12.25 -7.26
CA GLU A 46 8.68 13.47 -7.51
C GLU A 46 7.20 13.27 -7.18
N ASP A 47 6.60 12.17 -7.60
CA ASP A 47 5.19 11.84 -7.34
C ASP A 47 4.92 11.66 -5.84
N LEU A 48 5.80 10.94 -5.12
CA LEU A 48 5.72 10.78 -3.67
C LEU A 48 5.89 12.13 -2.93
N ASN A 49 6.77 13.00 -3.40
CA ASN A 49 6.92 14.36 -2.85
C ASN A 49 5.68 15.22 -3.10
N ASN A 50 5.00 15.06 -4.24
CA ASN A 50 3.73 15.73 -4.51
C ASN A 50 2.60 15.19 -3.63
N LEU A 51 2.56 13.89 -3.42
CA LEU A 51 1.63 13.25 -2.48
C LEU A 51 1.85 13.77 -1.06
N GLN A 52 3.08 13.80 -0.57
CA GLN A 52 3.43 14.38 0.73
C GLN A 52 2.92 15.82 0.87
N LYS A 53 3.27 16.70 -0.08
CA LYS A 53 2.85 18.10 -0.06
C LYS A 53 1.33 18.25 -0.08
N THR A 54 0.63 17.37 -0.78
CA THR A 54 -0.83 17.37 -0.83
C THR A 54 -1.40 17.00 0.52
N ILE A 55 -0.92 15.95 1.16
CA ILE A 55 -1.34 15.53 2.50
C ILE A 55 -1.08 16.63 3.54
N GLU A 56 0.12 17.24 3.52
CA GLU A 56 0.52 18.32 4.43
C GLU A 56 -0.38 19.57 4.33
N LYS A 57 -0.93 19.89 3.15
CA LYS A 57 -1.88 20.98 2.97
C LYS A 57 -3.18 20.80 3.76
N PHE A 58 -3.54 19.54 4.07
CA PHE A 58 -4.69 19.21 4.91
C PHE A 58 -4.34 19.16 6.40
N GLY A 59 -3.12 19.52 6.77
CA GLY A 59 -2.67 19.62 8.16
C GLY A 59 -2.15 18.34 8.77
N SER A 60 -2.06 17.26 8.00
CA SER A 60 -1.51 15.99 8.47
C SER A 60 0.02 16.00 8.50
N VAL A 61 0.60 15.33 9.47
CA VAL A 61 2.05 15.14 9.57
C VAL A 61 2.45 13.98 8.67
N VAL A 62 3.42 14.22 7.79
CA VAL A 62 3.99 13.17 6.94
C VAL A 62 5.37 12.74 7.47
N ARG A 63 5.55 11.43 7.55
CA ARG A 63 6.84 10.80 7.84
C ARG A 63 7.37 10.13 6.58
N ARG A 64 8.67 10.13 6.40
CA ARG A 64 9.35 9.42 5.31
C ARG A 64 10.36 8.42 5.88
N PRO A 65 10.48 7.22 5.30
CA PRO A 65 11.51 6.27 5.67
C PRO A 65 12.91 6.84 5.55
N THR A 66 13.84 6.34 6.35
CA THR A 66 15.25 6.71 6.25
C THR A 66 15.95 5.72 5.33
N LEU A 67 16.27 6.15 4.13
CA LEU A 67 16.90 5.27 3.14
C LEU A 67 18.31 4.85 3.58
N MET A 68 18.67 3.62 3.22
CA MET A 68 20.05 3.14 3.24
C MET A 68 20.94 4.11 2.46
N ASN A 69 22.17 4.31 2.86
CA ASN A 69 23.08 5.15 2.11
C ASN A 69 23.56 4.44 0.82
N LYS A 70 24.06 5.23 -0.13
CA LYS A 70 24.49 4.74 -1.45
C LYS A 70 25.54 3.62 -1.36
N GLU A 71 26.50 3.75 -0.45
CA GLU A 71 27.59 2.78 -0.30
C GLU A 71 27.06 1.43 0.17
N GLY A 72 26.17 1.43 1.17
CA GLY A 72 25.50 0.21 1.66
C GLY A 72 24.63 -0.43 0.58
N PHE A 73 23.84 0.39 -0.13
CA PHE A 73 23.00 -0.05 -1.24
C PHE A 73 23.83 -0.75 -2.34
N GLN A 74 24.87 -0.09 -2.83
CA GLN A 74 25.74 -0.65 -3.87
C GLN A 74 26.50 -1.87 -3.40
N HIS A 75 26.95 -1.91 -2.14
CA HIS A 75 27.60 -3.08 -1.57
C HIS A 75 26.67 -4.30 -1.60
N ASN A 76 25.43 -4.16 -1.19
CA ASN A 76 24.45 -5.26 -1.21
C ASN A 76 24.23 -5.79 -2.62
N GLN A 77 24.01 -4.91 -3.58
CA GLN A 77 23.75 -5.32 -4.96
C GLN A 77 24.98 -5.98 -5.62
N LEU A 78 26.17 -5.41 -5.45
CA LEU A 78 27.40 -5.94 -6.02
C LEU A 78 27.88 -7.22 -5.34
N SER A 79 27.44 -7.49 -4.12
CA SER A 79 27.71 -8.75 -3.41
C SER A 79 26.80 -9.90 -3.85
N GLY A 80 25.88 -9.66 -4.80
CA GLY A 80 24.96 -10.69 -5.31
C GLY A 80 23.72 -10.94 -4.44
N ASN A 81 23.45 -10.08 -3.45
CA ASN A 81 22.28 -10.16 -2.59
C ASN A 81 21.02 -9.53 -3.24
N GLY A 82 21.12 -9.06 -4.47
CA GLY A 82 20.07 -8.28 -5.13
C GLY A 82 20.05 -6.81 -4.69
N ALA A 83 19.22 -6.01 -5.34
CA ALA A 83 18.97 -4.65 -4.92
C ALA A 83 18.09 -4.66 -3.65
N PRO A 84 18.47 -3.91 -2.58
CA PRO A 84 17.59 -3.76 -1.42
C PRO A 84 16.22 -3.23 -1.83
N LEU A 85 15.15 -3.77 -1.25
CA LEU A 85 13.79 -3.31 -1.53
C LEU A 85 13.63 -1.85 -1.11
N PRO A 86 13.04 -0.99 -1.95
CA PRO A 86 12.73 0.37 -1.54
C PRO A 86 11.56 0.35 -0.54
N PRO A 87 11.57 1.21 0.48
CA PRO A 87 10.46 1.35 1.41
C PRO A 87 9.29 2.13 0.76
N LEU A 88 8.87 1.70 -0.43
CA LEU A 88 7.91 2.39 -1.27
C LEU A 88 6.48 2.18 -0.79
N THR A 89 6.17 0.96 -0.39
CA THR A 89 4.82 0.51 -0.02
C THR A 89 4.73 0.19 1.48
N PRO A 90 4.75 1.21 2.37
CA PRO A 90 4.73 0.98 3.81
C PRO A 90 3.50 0.21 4.29
N ARG A 91 2.42 0.20 3.52
CA ARG A 91 1.19 -0.55 3.81
C ARG A 91 1.39 -2.05 3.82
N ASP A 92 2.31 -2.57 3.01
CA ASP A 92 2.56 -4.00 2.92
C ASP A 92 3.28 -4.54 4.16
N TRP A 93 4.10 -3.71 4.79
CA TRP A 93 5.01 -4.11 5.87
C TRP A 93 4.44 -3.94 7.27
N GLN A 94 3.45 -3.05 7.43
CA GLN A 94 2.93 -2.69 8.75
C GLN A 94 1.52 -2.12 8.68
N ILE A 95 0.76 -2.29 9.76
CA ILE A 95 -0.58 -1.72 9.89
C ILE A 95 -0.82 -1.19 11.30
N THR A 96 -1.50 -0.06 11.39
CA THR A 96 -2.04 0.43 12.66
C THR A 96 -3.40 -0.21 12.94
N LEU A 97 -3.53 -0.85 14.10
CA LEU A 97 -4.77 -1.47 14.59
C LEU A 97 -5.11 -0.84 15.95
N GLY A 98 -6.02 0.14 15.93
CA GLY A 98 -6.33 0.93 17.11
C GLY A 98 -5.11 1.71 17.60
N GLU A 99 -4.64 1.43 18.81
CA GLU A 99 -3.50 2.11 19.44
C GLU A 99 -2.16 1.37 19.25
N LYS A 100 -2.14 0.35 18.40
CA LYS A 100 -0.95 -0.48 18.16
C LYS A 100 -0.53 -0.43 16.69
N LEU A 101 0.76 -0.40 16.46
CA LEU A 101 1.38 -0.60 15.15
C LEU A 101 1.90 -2.04 15.07
N LEU A 102 1.28 -2.85 14.24
CA LEU A 102 1.72 -4.22 13.97
C LEU A 102 2.72 -4.22 12.81
N ILE A 103 3.89 -4.81 13.03
CA ILE A 103 4.90 -5.06 12.01
C ILE A 103 4.67 -6.45 11.44
N CYS A 104 4.36 -6.54 10.15
CA CYS A 104 4.10 -7.79 9.44
C CYS A 104 5.36 -8.32 8.73
N ALA A 105 6.26 -7.42 8.33
CA ALA A 105 7.60 -7.76 7.88
C ALA A 105 8.59 -6.63 8.23
N PRO A 106 9.82 -6.96 8.67
CA PRO A 106 10.78 -5.95 9.06
C PRO A 106 11.39 -5.26 7.83
N LEU A 107 11.47 -3.93 7.87
CA LEU A 107 12.17 -3.12 6.90
C LEU A 107 13.04 -2.10 7.64
N GLU A 108 14.36 -2.18 7.43
CA GLU A 108 15.34 -1.39 8.20
C GLU A 108 15.11 0.13 8.08
N GLU A 109 14.69 0.59 6.91
CA GLU A 109 14.39 1.98 6.60
C GLU A 109 13.23 2.55 7.43
N MET A 110 12.38 1.69 7.98
CA MET A 110 11.25 2.05 8.86
C MET A 110 11.66 2.12 10.33
N HIS A 111 12.75 1.47 10.74
CA HIS A 111 13.14 1.36 12.15
C HIS A 111 13.26 2.72 12.88
N PRO A 112 13.78 3.81 12.27
CA PRO A 112 13.85 5.08 12.97
C PRO A 112 12.47 5.62 13.39
N ILE A 113 11.47 5.45 12.52
CA ILE A 113 10.09 5.87 12.78
C ILE A 113 9.44 4.96 13.82
N ILE A 114 9.58 3.65 13.67
CA ILE A 114 9.03 2.62 14.56
C ILE A 114 9.58 2.81 15.98
N ASN A 115 10.90 2.97 16.11
CA ASN A 115 11.56 3.18 17.39
C ASN A 115 11.13 4.48 18.08
N GLU A 116 10.84 5.55 17.32
CA GLU A 116 10.32 6.79 17.88
C GLU A 116 8.95 6.57 18.57
N TYR A 117 8.07 5.78 17.97
CA TYR A 117 6.77 5.47 18.58
C TYR A 117 6.91 4.58 19.81
N GLU A 118 7.68 3.52 19.72
CA GLU A 118 7.92 2.62 20.86
C GLU A 118 8.56 3.34 22.03
N ASN A 119 9.52 4.24 21.78
CA ASN A 119 10.14 5.05 22.83
C ASN A 119 9.17 6.05 23.48
N LYS A 120 8.19 6.57 22.73
CA LYS A 120 7.18 7.49 23.26
C LYS A 120 6.11 6.79 24.08
N VAL A 121 5.69 5.61 23.65
CA VAL A 121 4.65 4.81 24.28
C VAL A 121 5.09 3.34 24.22
N PRO A 122 5.82 2.85 25.25
CA PRO A 122 6.26 1.46 25.28
C PRO A 122 5.10 0.47 25.16
N GLY A 123 5.24 -0.52 24.29
CA GLY A 123 4.23 -1.50 23.96
C GLY A 123 3.19 -1.04 22.93
N SER A 124 3.39 0.13 22.32
CA SER A 124 2.55 0.57 21.19
C SER A 124 2.95 -0.04 19.85
N VAL A 125 4.14 -0.62 19.75
CA VAL A 125 4.62 -1.35 18.58
C VAL A 125 4.63 -2.84 18.91
N ILE A 126 3.97 -3.60 18.05
CA ILE A 126 4.01 -5.05 18.09
C ILE A 126 4.92 -5.51 16.95
N ASP A 127 6.15 -5.85 17.31
CA ASP A 127 7.17 -6.33 16.39
C ASP A 127 7.53 -7.78 16.71
N PRO A 128 6.89 -8.75 16.03
CA PRO A 128 7.13 -10.18 16.29
C PRO A 128 8.53 -10.63 15.87
N PHE A 129 9.23 -9.87 15.03
CA PHE A 129 10.59 -10.18 14.56
C PHE A 129 11.67 -9.74 15.54
N ASN A 130 11.31 -8.89 16.51
CA ASN A 130 12.21 -8.46 17.56
C ASN A 130 12.24 -9.48 18.69
N ARG A 131 13.10 -10.46 18.62
CA ARG A 131 13.57 -11.54 19.55
C ARG A 131 12.83 -11.78 20.89
N GLN A 132 11.90 -10.95 21.29
CA GLN A 132 11.08 -11.13 22.51
C GLN A 132 9.92 -12.13 22.28
N TRP A 133 9.59 -12.40 21.05
CA TRP A 133 8.54 -13.31 20.63
C TRP A 133 9.17 -14.55 20.01
N SER A 134 8.49 -15.67 20.08
CA SER A 134 9.02 -16.96 19.65
C SER A 134 9.63 -16.93 18.25
N PRO A 135 10.76 -17.63 18.01
CA PRO A 135 11.38 -17.73 16.67
C PRO A 135 10.50 -18.43 15.62
N ASP A 136 9.45 -19.11 16.04
CA ASP A 136 8.46 -19.73 15.15
C ASP A 136 7.37 -18.73 14.76
N VAL A 137 7.75 -17.51 14.41
CA VAL A 137 6.79 -16.45 14.21
C VAL A 137 5.98 -16.65 12.93
N ILE A 138 4.75 -16.82 13.19
CA ILE A 138 3.62 -17.03 12.34
C ILE A 138 3.45 -15.93 11.28
N LEU A 139 3.95 -14.70 11.53
CA LEU A 139 3.80 -13.58 10.60
C LEU A 139 4.82 -13.56 9.45
N ASN A 140 5.76 -14.48 9.40
CA ASN A 140 6.74 -14.52 8.32
C ASN A 140 6.04 -14.68 6.96
N GLY A 141 6.19 -13.66 6.10
CA GLY A 141 5.52 -13.59 4.79
C GLY A 141 4.10 -13.01 4.82
N GLY A 142 3.60 -12.57 5.98
CA GLY A 142 2.31 -11.86 6.05
C GLY A 142 2.39 -10.47 5.42
N ASN A 143 1.35 -10.09 4.68
CA ASN A 143 1.22 -8.76 4.07
C ASN A 143 0.11 -7.98 4.78
N ALA A 144 0.45 -6.81 5.31
CA ALA A 144 -0.49 -6.00 6.09
C ALA A 144 -1.59 -5.35 5.25
N SER A 145 -1.42 -5.24 3.94
CA SER A 145 -2.46 -4.75 3.02
C SER A 145 -3.67 -5.69 2.90
N CYS A 146 -3.52 -6.97 3.34
CA CYS A 146 -4.63 -7.91 3.48
C CYS A 146 -5.64 -7.52 4.57
N ILE A 147 -5.35 -6.48 5.38
CA ILE A 147 -6.16 -6.12 6.54
C ILE A 147 -6.83 -4.76 6.32
N VAL A 148 -8.17 -4.72 6.37
CA VAL A 148 -8.97 -3.50 6.26
C VAL A 148 -9.75 -3.24 7.55
N ARG A 149 -9.65 -2.01 8.07
CA ARG A 149 -10.25 -1.57 9.34
C ARG A 149 -11.58 -0.87 9.11
N VAL A 150 -12.61 -1.30 9.84
CA VAL A 150 -13.97 -0.74 9.81
C VAL A 150 -14.46 -0.50 11.25
N GLY A 151 -13.70 0.22 12.05
CA GLY A 151 -14.00 0.43 13.47
C GLY A 151 -13.81 -0.85 14.28
N THR A 152 -14.88 -1.37 14.88
CA THR A 152 -14.87 -2.64 15.63
C THR A 152 -14.70 -3.86 14.71
N ASP A 153 -14.86 -3.69 13.41
CA ASP A 153 -14.82 -4.78 12.45
C ASP A 153 -13.51 -4.72 11.65
N ILE A 154 -12.85 -5.86 11.52
CA ILE A 154 -11.59 -6.03 10.80
C ILE A 154 -11.81 -7.06 9.71
N PHE A 155 -11.65 -6.67 8.45
CA PHE A 155 -11.66 -7.59 7.32
C PHE A 155 -10.24 -8.08 7.08
N VAL A 156 -10.08 -9.39 6.93
CA VAL A 156 -8.79 -10.03 6.70
C VAL A 156 -8.89 -10.96 5.50
N ASP A 157 -8.04 -10.76 4.51
CA ASP A 157 -7.91 -11.68 3.39
C ASP A 157 -7.08 -12.90 3.78
N ASN A 158 -7.75 -14.04 3.96
CA ASN A 158 -7.11 -15.32 4.23
C ASN A 158 -6.73 -16.03 2.91
N SER A 159 -5.80 -15.43 2.18
CA SER A 159 -5.21 -15.96 0.95
C SER A 159 -3.76 -16.41 1.17
N GLU A 160 -2.99 -16.51 0.09
CA GLU A 160 -1.56 -16.84 0.18
C GLU A 160 -0.71 -15.78 0.90
N PHE A 161 -1.18 -14.51 0.97
CA PHE A 161 -0.46 -13.41 1.60
C PHE A 161 -0.79 -13.20 3.09
N TRP A 162 -1.85 -13.86 3.59
CA TRP A 162 -2.22 -13.82 5.01
C TRP A 162 -3.01 -15.06 5.39
N THR A 163 -2.45 -15.89 6.26
CA THR A 163 -3.03 -17.17 6.63
C THR A 163 -4.01 -17.05 7.79
N GLN A 164 -4.90 -18.05 7.95
CA GLN A 164 -5.78 -18.14 9.10
C GLN A 164 -5.01 -18.23 10.44
N GLU A 165 -3.83 -18.88 10.44
CA GLU A 165 -2.99 -18.95 11.65
C GLU A 165 -2.48 -17.57 12.05
N GLN A 166 -2.11 -16.72 11.09
CA GLN A 166 -1.73 -15.32 11.32
C GLN A 166 -2.90 -14.49 11.85
N THR A 167 -4.11 -14.74 11.35
CA THR A 167 -5.34 -14.10 11.82
C THR A 167 -5.60 -14.43 13.30
N LEU A 168 -5.52 -15.70 13.68
CA LEU A 168 -5.71 -16.15 15.06
C LEU A 168 -4.64 -15.55 15.98
N TRP A 169 -3.39 -15.56 15.54
CA TRP A 169 -2.31 -14.95 16.31
C TRP A 169 -2.53 -13.43 16.52
N MET A 170 -2.94 -12.71 15.48
CA MET A 170 -3.26 -11.28 15.57
C MET A 170 -4.41 -11.03 16.55
N GLN A 171 -5.44 -11.87 16.51
CA GLN A 171 -6.59 -11.78 17.42
C GLN A 171 -6.17 -11.95 18.88
N GLU A 172 -5.27 -12.88 19.16
CA GLU A 172 -4.82 -13.17 20.52
C GLU A 172 -3.80 -12.16 21.07
N ASN A 173 -2.93 -11.62 20.22
CA ASN A 173 -1.76 -10.85 20.67
C ASN A 173 -1.85 -9.34 20.36
N VAL A 174 -2.64 -8.94 19.38
CA VAL A 174 -2.75 -7.55 18.93
C VAL A 174 -4.11 -6.95 19.26
N LEU A 175 -5.17 -7.65 18.85
CA LEU A 175 -6.54 -7.20 19.06
C LEU A 175 -7.00 -7.58 20.47
N ASP A 176 -7.80 -6.74 21.06
CA ASP A 176 -8.54 -7.10 22.27
C ASP A 176 -9.95 -7.57 21.90
N GLY A 177 -10.72 -8.08 22.87
CA GLY A 177 -12.04 -8.64 22.64
C GLY A 177 -13.10 -7.65 22.11
N ARG A 178 -12.73 -6.41 21.77
CA ARG A 178 -13.61 -5.40 21.18
C ARG A 178 -13.76 -5.53 19.66
N TYR A 179 -12.90 -6.31 19.01
CA TYR A 179 -12.88 -6.45 17.56
C TYR A 179 -13.53 -7.74 17.10
N LYS A 180 -14.28 -7.65 16.00
CA LYS A 180 -14.83 -8.76 15.25
C LYS A 180 -14.03 -8.92 13.95
N ILE A 181 -13.58 -10.12 13.66
CA ILE A 181 -12.87 -10.43 12.42
C ILE A 181 -13.85 -11.01 11.41
N HIS A 182 -13.79 -10.48 10.21
CA HIS A 182 -14.47 -10.98 9.02
C HIS A 182 -13.40 -11.55 8.09
N GLU A 183 -13.50 -12.83 7.80
CA GLU A 183 -12.64 -13.47 6.81
C GLU A 183 -13.17 -13.16 5.42
N ALA A 184 -12.31 -12.62 4.58
CA ALA A 184 -12.61 -12.28 3.19
C ALA A 184 -11.59 -12.97 2.30
N ILE A 185 -11.99 -13.39 1.11
CA ILE A 185 -11.07 -13.91 0.10
C ILE A 185 -11.10 -12.94 -1.07
N THR A 186 -10.08 -12.11 -1.18
CA THR A 186 -9.96 -11.09 -2.23
C THR A 186 -8.99 -11.50 -3.35
N GLU A 187 -8.34 -12.66 -3.18
CA GLU A 187 -7.23 -13.13 -4.03
C GLU A 187 -6.07 -12.14 -4.11
N GLY A 188 -5.88 -11.32 -3.06
CA GLY A 188 -4.83 -10.31 -3.03
C GLY A 188 -4.92 -9.34 -1.87
N HIS A 189 -4.58 -8.10 -2.13
CA HIS A 189 -4.57 -7.04 -1.14
C HIS A 189 -5.98 -6.45 -0.95
N GLY A 190 -6.49 -6.42 0.27
CA GLY A 190 -7.83 -5.89 0.56
C GLY A 190 -8.00 -4.42 0.14
N ASP A 191 -6.96 -3.61 0.26
CA ASP A 191 -6.95 -2.20 -0.15
C ASP A 191 -6.90 -1.97 -1.68
N ALA A 192 -6.66 -3.04 -2.45
CA ALA A 192 -6.77 -3.05 -3.91
C ALA A 192 -8.16 -3.49 -4.39
N VAL A 193 -8.97 -4.08 -3.52
CA VAL A 193 -10.27 -4.66 -3.86
C VAL A 193 -11.43 -3.77 -3.41
N PHE A 194 -11.36 -3.19 -2.23
CA PHE A 194 -12.38 -2.26 -1.76
C PHE A 194 -11.82 -1.13 -0.89
N ALA A 195 -12.43 0.03 -0.97
CA ALA A 195 -12.09 1.20 -0.17
C ALA A 195 -13.32 1.86 0.43
N ILE A 196 -13.30 2.07 1.73
CA ILE A 196 -14.35 2.79 2.43
C ILE A 196 -13.99 4.26 2.43
N LEU A 197 -14.82 5.08 1.77
CA LEU A 197 -14.61 6.52 1.65
C LEU A 197 -15.10 7.28 2.88
N LYS A 198 -16.20 6.81 3.46
CA LYS A 198 -16.78 7.24 4.73
C LYS A 198 -17.89 6.27 5.15
N PRO A 199 -18.46 6.37 6.36
CA PRO A 199 -19.58 5.52 6.76
C PRO A 199 -20.71 5.54 5.72
N GLY A 200 -21.13 4.37 5.27
CA GLY A 200 -22.20 4.21 4.28
C GLY A 200 -21.75 4.34 2.81
N VAL A 201 -20.47 4.56 2.50
CA VAL A 201 -19.99 4.81 1.15
C VAL A 201 -18.74 3.99 0.84
N LEU A 202 -18.84 3.09 -0.14
CA LEU A 202 -17.82 2.10 -0.48
C LEU A 202 -17.53 2.10 -1.99
N LEU A 203 -16.24 2.05 -2.35
CA LEU A 203 -15.79 1.66 -3.68
C LEU A 203 -15.37 0.19 -3.65
N SER A 204 -15.67 -0.56 -4.70
CA SER A 204 -15.18 -1.93 -4.86
C SER A 204 -14.82 -2.25 -6.30
N THR A 205 -14.05 -3.32 -6.50
CA THR A 205 -13.80 -3.91 -7.80
C THR A 205 -14.69 -5.15 -8.01
N TYR A 206 -14.66 -5.72 -9.23
CA TYR A 206 -15.37 -6.95 -9.51
C TYR A 206 -14.82 -8.18 -8.73
N HIS A 207 -13.57 -8.17 -8.30
CA HIS A 207 -13.02 -9.21 -7.40
C HIS A 207 -13.74 -9.30 -6.04
N ALA A 208 -14.47 -8.24 -5.70
CA ALA A 208 -15.30 -8.22 -4.51
C ALA A 208 -16.61 -9.02 -4.62
N ASP A 209 -16.93 -9.59 -5.77
CA ASP A 209 -18.17 -10.38 -5.94
C ASP A 209 -18.16 -11.64 -5.06
N ASP A 210 -16.98 -12.21 -4.79
CA ASP A 210 -16.84 -13.36 -3.91
C ASP A 210 -16.90 -12.99 -2.40
N LEU A 211 -16.80 -11.69 -2.08
CA LEU A 211 -16.82 -11.20 -0.69
C LEU A 211 -18.22 -11.08 -0.11
N ASN A 212 -19.28 -11.20 -0.90
CA ASN A 212 -20.65 -10.87 -0.49
C ASN A 212 -20.70 -9.51 0.25
N LEU A 213 -19.96 -8.50 -0.26
CA LEU A 213 -19.88 -7.18 0.38
C LEU A 213 -21.26 -6.58 0.66
N GLU A 214 -22.25 -6.89 -0.16
CA GLU A 214 -23.64 -6.44 0.03
C GLU A 214 -24.25 -7.02 1.30
N ASP A 215 -23.86 -8.22 1.69
CA ASP A 215 -24.34 -8.87 2.92
C ASP A 215 -23.63 -8.34 4.17
N GLU A 216 -22.36 -7.96 4.06
CA GLU A 216 -21.59 -7.38 5.17
C GLU A 216 -21.86 -5.88 5.34
N PHE A 217 -22.04 -5.13 4.24
CA PHE A 217 -22.28 -3.68 4.23
C PHE A 217 -23.75 -3.34 3.94
N ILE A 218 -24.69 -3.91 4.71
CA ILE A 218 -26.13 -3.72 4.53
C ILE A 218 -26.51 -2.25 4.60
N GLY A 219 -27.14 -1.75 3.52
CA GLY A 219 -27.60 -0.37 3.43
C GLY A 219 -26.54 0.66 3.08
N TRP A 220 -25.32 0.21 2.81
CA TRP A 220 -24.27 1.08 2.28
C TRP A 220 -24.44 1.27 0.76
N ASP A 221 -24.02 2.44 0.28
CA ASP A 221 -23.97 2.71 -1.17
C ASP A 221 -22.63 2.24 -1.71
N VAL A 222 -22.66 1.24 -2.58
CA VAL A 222 -21.49 0.57 -3.13
C VAL A 222 -21.37 0.89 -4.62
N LEU A 223 -20.25 1.50 -5.03
CA LEU A 223 -19.89 1.62 -6.44
C LEU A 223 -18.95 0.48 -6.82
N LYS A 224 -19.44 -0.45 -7.64
CA LYS A 224 -18.61 -1.48 -8.28
C LYS A 224 -18.04 -0.94 -9.59
N LEU A 225 -16.73 -0.98 -9.73
CA LEU A 225 -16.02 -0.53 -10.92
C LEU A 225 -15.98 -1.65 -11.96
N ASN A 226 -16.93 -1.61 -12.90
CA ASN A 226 -17.06 -2.55 -14.02
C ASN A 226 -16.89 -1.87 -15.39
N ASP A 227 -16.19 -0.78 -15.43
CA ASP A 227 -16.15 0.18 -16.52
C ASP A 227 -14.89 0.08 -17.40
N PRO A 228 -14.70 1.04 -18.33
CA PRO A 228 -13.52 1.12 -19.17
C PRO A 228 -12.17 1.15 -18.45
N SER A 229 -12.12 1.58 -17.18
CA SER A 229 -10.87 1.57 -16.41
C SER A 229 -10.38 0.14 -16.17
N ILE A 230 -11.29 -0.77 -15.85
CA ILE A 230 -10.99 -2.20 -15.74
C ILE A 230 -10.53 -2.75 -17.09
N LYS A 231 -11.24 -2.41 -18.19
CA LYS A 231 -10.85 -2.83 -19.52
C LYS A 231 -9.45 -2.34 -19.89
N LEU A 232 -9.14 -1.07 -19.61
CA LEU A 232 -7.82 -0.51 -19.82
C LEU A 232 -6.76 -1.25 -19.01
N ALA A 233 -7.05 -1.54 -17.75
CA ALA A 233 -6.16 -2.29 -16.88
C ALA A 233 -5.93 -3.72 -17.40
N MET A 234 -6.96 -4.38 -17.90
CA MET A 234 -6.83 -5.70 -18.55
C MET A 234 -5.99 -5.61 -19.84
N GLU A 235 -6.15 -4.55 -20.66
CA GLU A 235 -5.33 -4.33 -21.85
C GLU A 235 -3.85 -4.08 -21.48
N ILE A 236 -3.60 -3.32 -20.43
CA ILE A 236 -2.24 -3.12 -19.88
C ILE A 236 -1.67 -4.43 -19.36
N GLY A 237 -2.44 -5.19 -18.58
CA GLY A 237 -2.04 -6.51 -18.08
C GLY A 237 -1.71 -7.48 -19.22
N LYS A 238 -2.53 -7.50 -20.26
CA LYS A 238 -2.25 -8.30 -21.47
C LYS A 238 -0.97 -7.85 -22.16
N PHE A 239 -0.77 -6.54 -22.34
CA PHE A 239 0.44 -5.98 -22.92
C PHE A 239 1.69 -6.33 -22.10
N ARG A 240 1.60 -6.25 -20.78
CA ARG A 240 2.68 -6.67 -19.85
C ARG A 240 3.02 -8.13 -20.03
N HIS A 241 1.99 -9.01 -20.07
CA HIS A 241 2.19 -10.44 -20.25
C HIS A 241 2.83 -10.78 -21.60
N GLU A 242 2.45 -10.11 -22.67
CA GLU A 242 2.99 -10.35 -24.01
C GLU A 242 4.42 -9.82 -24.20
N ASN A 243 4.79 -8.73 -23.52
CA ASN A 243 6.05 -8.03 -23.78
C ASN A 243 7.10 -8.13 -22.64
N TYR A 244 6.66 -8.38 -21.39
CA TYR A 244 7.54 -8.33 -20.21
C TYR A 244 7.31 -9.52 -19.25
N ASN A 245 7.01 -10.68 -19.76
CA ASN A 245 6.65 -11.87 -18.96
C ASN A 245 5.51 -11.63 -17.95
N GLY A 246 4.70 -10.59 -18.17
CA GLY A 246 3.52 -10.29 -17.39
C GLY A 246 3.74 -9.57 -16.07
N ARG A 247 4.99 -9.18 -15.74
CA ARG A 247 5.31 -8.72 -14.38
C ARG A 247 5.22 -7.22 -14.15
N TRP A 248 5.53 -6.38 -15.16
CA TRP A 248 5.61 -4.93 -14.97
C TRP A 248 5.43 -4.16 -16.27
N TYR A 249 5.16 -2.87 -16.15
CA TYR A 249 4.94 -1.96 -17.27
C TYR A 249 5.50 -0.57 -16.92
N VAL A 250 6.18 0.07 -17.87
CA VAL A 250 6.65 1.46 -17.74
C VAL A 250 5.76 2.35 -18.57
N HIS A 251 5.08 3.29 -17.92
CA HIS A 251 4.18 4.23 -18.60
C HIS A 251 4.96 5.10 -19.59
N ASP A 252 4.38 5.31 -20.76
CA ASP A 252 4.92 6.14 -21.87
C ASP A 252 6.32 5.78 -22.37
N GLN A 253 6.83 4.59 -22.01
CA GLN A 253 8.11 4.12 -22.50
C GLN A 253 8.02 2.68 -23.03
N ASN A 254 8.77 2.42 -24.10
CA ASN A 254 9.09 1.06 -24.53
C ASN A 254 10.47 0.70 -23.96
N PRO A 255 10.54 -0.12 -22.91
CA PRO A 255 11.81 -0.54 -22.34
C PRO A 255 12.66 -1.28 -23.39
N THR A 256 13.97 -1.08 -23.32
CA THR A 256 14.89 -1.87 -24.15
C THR A 256 14.95 -3.32 -23.63
N THR A 257 15.38 -4.24 -24.48
CA THR A 257 15.59 -5.65 -24.08
C THR A 257 16.59 -5.75 -22.93
N GLU A 258 17.63 -4.91 -22.95
CA GLU A 258 18.68 -4.85 -21.92
C GLU A 258 18.10 -4.37 -20.59
N PHE A 259 17.22 -3.35 -20.62
CA PHE A 259 16.53 -2.87 -19.42
C PHE A 259 15.59 -3.93 -18.85
N ALA A 260 14.79 -4.56 -19.70
CA ALA A 260 13.90 -5.64 -19.28
C ALA A 260 14.69 -6.80 -18.62
N HIS A 261 15.81 -7.20 -19.24
CA HIS A 261 16.68 -8.21 -18.65
C HIS A 261 17.26 -7.79 -17.31
N TYR A 262 17.64 -6.52 -17.17
CA TYR A 262 18.17 -5.99 -15.91
C TYR A 262 17.11 -6.03 -14.79
N VAL A 263 15.89 -5.57 -15.08
CA VAL A 263 14.78 -5.61 -14.13
C VAL A 263 14.47 -7.03 -13.69
N ASP A 264 14.26 -7.95 -14.64
CA ASP A 264 13.93 -9.34 -14.35
C ASP A 264 15.05 -10.10 -13.61
N THR A 265 16.29 -9.66 -13.74
CA THR A 265 17.43 -10.30 -13.09
C THR A 265 17.74 -9.74 -11.71
N TYR A 266 17.73 -8.40 -11.58
CA TYR A 266 18.27 -7.72 -10.40
C TYR A 266 17.20 -6.99 -9.57
N LEU A 267 16.04 -6.68 -10.17
CA LEU A 267 14.96 -5.93 -9.54
C LEU A 267 13.64 -6.72 -9.52
N LYS A 268 13.71 -8.05 -9.65
CA LYS A 268 12.52 -8.91 -9.70
C LYS A 268 11.61 -8.77 -8.47
N ASP A 269 12.20 -8.43 -7.32
CA ASP A 269 11.46 -8.26 -6.07
C ASP A 269 10.94 -6.81 -5.89
N TRP A 270 11.28 -5.91 -6.82
CA TRP A 270 10.79 -4.52 -6.84
C TRP A 270 9.48 -4.38 -7.61
N THR A 271 9.29 -5.23 -8.60
CA THR A 271 8.15 -5.16 -9.50
C THR A 271 7.08 -6.16 -9.09
N GLY A 272 5.84 -5.71 -9.00
CA GLY A 272 4.74 -6.59 -8.68
C GLY A 272 4.36 -7.54 -9.82
N GLU A 273 3.45 -8.45 -9.52
CA GLU A 273 2.95 -9.46 -10.47
C GLU A 273 1.67 -9.02 -11.19
N SER A 274 1.43 -7.72 -11.34
CA SER A 274 0.27 -7.16 -12.04
C SER A 274 -1.11 -7.57 -11.49
N ALA A 275 -1.19 -7.81 -10.20
CA ALA A 275 -2.46 -8.12 -9.55
C ALA A 275 -3.37 -6.90 -9.46
N GLU A 276 -2.80 -5.71 -9.22
CA GLU A 276 -3.57 -4.47 -9.13
C GLU A 276 -3.76 -3.84 -10.52
N THR A 277 -5.00 -3.81 -10.97
CA THR A 277 -5.37 -3.24 -12.27
C THR A 277 -6.31 -2.04 -12.15
N VAL A 278 -7.01 -1.88 -11.02
CA VAL A 278 -7.99 -0.82 -10.78
C VAL A 278 -7.54 0.08 -9.62
N PHE A 279 -6.58 0.94 -9.88
CA PHE A 279 -5.99 1.82 -8.86
C PHE A 279 -6.95 2.89 -8.28
N ASN A 280 -8.19 2.97 -8.74
CA ASN A 280 -9.17 3.90 -8.15
C ASN A 280 -9.67 3.45 -6.78
N VAL A 281 -9.61 2.17 -6.43
CA VAL A 281 -9.89 1.68 -5.08
C VAL A 281 -8.69 1.84 -4.15
N ASN A 282 -7.49 1.83 -4.71
CA ASN A 282 -6.24 2.03 -3.97
C ASN A 282 -6.00 3.54 -3.70
N CYS A 283 -6.82 4.12 -2.83
CA CYS A 283 -6.90 5.55 -2.53
C CYS A 283 -6.57 5.85 -1.07
N LEU A 284 -6.34 7.11 -0.75
CA LEU A 284 -6.14 7.60 0.61
C LEU A 284 -7.25 8.58 1.01
N VAL A 285 -8.06 8.19 1.97
CA VAL A 285 -9.04 9.08 2.57
C VAL A 285 -8.36 10.00 3.58
N LEU A 286 -8.44 11.31 3.36
CA LEU A 286 -7.92 12.32 4.28
C LEU A 286 -8.92 12.61 5.40
N ASP A 287 -10.17 12.70 5.05
CA ASP A 287 -11.34 12.84 5.94
C ASP A 287 -12.62 12.45 5.16
N GLU A 288 -13.79 12.55 5.79
CA GLU A 288 -15.07 12.19 5.16
C GLU A 288 -15.46 13.04 3.93
N GLN A 289 -14.70 14.09 3.63
CA GLN A 289 -14.97 15.01 2.52
C GLN A 289 -13.87 15.00 1.45
N HIS A 290 -12.67 14.47 1.74
CA HIS A 290 -11.52 14.56 0.84
C HIS A 290 -10.84 13.21 0.68
N VAL A 291 -10.66 12.80 -0.57
CA VAL A 291 -10.00 11.52 -0.93
C VAL A 291 -8.98 11.73 -2.04
N ILE A 292 -7.78 11.20 -1.86
CA ILE A 292 -6.71 11.24 -2.86
C ILE A 292 -6.76 9.99 -3.73
N PHE A 293 -6.79 10.18 -5.05
CA PHE A 293 -6.73 9.14 -6.08
C PHE A 293 -5.51 9.32 -6.98
N SER A 294 -5.01 8.21 -7.54
CA SER A 294 -3.87 8.23 -8.48
C SER A 294 -4.24 8.63 -9.92
N GLY A 295 -5.51 8.89 -10.21
CA GLY A 295 -5.97 9.27 -11.53
C GLY A 295 -7.47 9.51 -11.58
N TYR A 296 -7.91 10.12 -12.69
CA TYR A 296 -9.32 10.45 -12.91
C TYR A 296 -10.11 9.23 -13.39
N ASN A 297 -11.29 9.04 -12.81
CA ASN A 297 -12.31 8.11 -13.29
C ASN A 297 -13.68 8.79 -13.14
N LYS A 298 -14.41 8.90 -14.26
CA LYS A 298 -15.68 9.64 -14.28
C LYS A 298 -16.72 9.05 -13.31
N GLU A 299 -16.85 7.73 -13.24
CA GLU A 299 -17.83 7.08 -12.36
C GLU A 299 -17.50 7.33 -10.87
N VAL A 300 -16.22 7.24 -10.52
CA VAL A 300 -15.75 7.55 -9.17
C VAL A 300 -16.01 9.02 -8.82
N TRP A 301 -15.76 9.96 -9.76
CA TRP A 301 -16.03 11.39 -9.54
C TRP A 301 -17.51 11.70 -9.37
N ASP A 302 -18.37 11.10 -10.19
CA ASP A 302 -19.82 11.25 -10.07
C ASP A 302 -20.32 10.66 -8.74
N PHE A 303 -19.75 9.52 -8.31
CA PHE A 303 -20.08 8.90 -7.04
C PHE A 303 -19.60 9.74 -5.84
N CYS A 304 -18.37 10.24 -5.88
CA CYS A 304 -17.86 11.18 -4.88
C CYS A 304 -18.74 12.43 -4.77
N ALA A 305 -19.12 13.02 -5.90
CA ALA A 305 -20.01 14.20 -5.93
C ALA A 305 -21.39 13.91 -5.31
N LYS A 306 -21.99 12.73 -5.59
CA LYS A 306 -23.24 12.28 -4.96
C LYS A 306 -23.16 12.27 -3.45
N HIS A 307 -21.99 11.95 -2.90
CA HIS A 307 -21.75 11.84 -1.47
C HIS A 307 -21.07 13.05 -0.82
N ASN A 308 -20.96 14.18 -1.54
CA ASN A 308 -20.26 15.39 -1.09
C ASN A 308 -18.79 15.11 -0.68
N ILE A 309 -18.10 14.30 -1.48
CA ILE A 309 -16.67 14.00 -1.34
C ILE A 309 -15.95 14.75 -2.47
N GLU A 310 -14.89 15.45 -2.16
CA GLU A 310 -13.99 16.11 -3.11
C GLU A 310 -12.83 15.14 -3.45
N PRO A 311 -12.77 14.63 -4.69
CA PRO A 311 -11.66 13.81 -5.15
C PRO A 311 -10.46 14.69 -5.51
N ILE A 312 -9.28 14.32 -5.04
CA ILE A 312 -8.01 15.01 -5.26
C ILE A 312 -7.12 14.08 -6.09
N ILE A 313 -6.50 14.59 -7.15
CA ILE A 313 -5.57 13.80 -7.95
C ILE A 313 -4.14 14.01 -7.44
N CYS A 314 -3.48 12.90 -7.10
CA CYS A 314 -2.03 12.80 -6.96
C CYS A 314 -1.57 11.67 -7.89
N GLU A 315 -1.06 12.02 -9.04
CA GLU A 315 -0.62 11.04 -10.02
C GLU A 315 0.55 10.23 -9.50
N LEU A 316 0.53 8.92 -9.77
CA LEU A 316 1.64 8.00 -9.61
C LEU A 316 1.95 7.43 -11.00
N ARG A 317 2.93 8.05 -11.69
CA ARG A 317 3.26 7.76 -13.09
C ARG A 317 3.67 6.31 -13.30
N HIS A 318 4.44 5.76 -12.37
CA HIS A 318 5.00 4.39 -12.48
C HIS A 318 4.29 3.35 -11.61
N LYS A 319 3.01 3.56 -11.27
CA LYS A 319 2.21 2.60 -10.48
C LYS A 319 2.16 1.20 -11.07
N TYR A 320 2.23 1.05 -12.38
CA TYR A 320 2.27 -0.25 -13.05
C TYR A 320 3.68 -0.89 -13.09
N PHE A 321 4.72 -0.14 -12.82
CA PHE A 321 6.05 -0.69 -12.59
C PHE A 321 6.17 -1.26 -11.18
N TRP A 322 5.67 -0.51 -10.21
CA TRP A 322 5.72 -0.85 -8.79
C TRP A 322 4.58 -1.76 -8.35
N ASP A 323 3.52 -1.87 -9.13
CA ASP A 323 2.27 -2.53 -8.79
C ASP A 323 1.67 -2.02 -7.47
N GLY A 324 1.64 -0.71 -7.30
CA GLY A 324 1.17 -0.08 -6.06
C GLY A 324 0.53 1.28 -6.30
N GLY A 325 -0.60 1.51 -5.61
CA GLY A 325 -1.37 2.75 -5.65
C GLY A 325 -1.10 3.67 -4.45
N ILE A 326 -1.97 4.64 -4.24
CA ILE A 326 -1.86 5.65 -3.17
C ILE A 326 -1.93 4.99 -1.78
N SER A 327 -2.84 4.03 -1.58
CA SER A 327 -2.95 3.31 -0.31
C SER A 327 -1.68 2.53 0.00
N CYS A 328 -1.18 1.76 -0.96
CA CYS A 328 0.07 1.01 -0.81
C CYS A 328 1.25 1.91 -0.41
N CYS A 329 1.38 3.07 -1.08
CA CYS A 329 2.44 4.04 -0.81
C CYS A 329 2.26 4.82 0.50
N THR A 330 1.20 4.53 1.28
CA THR A 330 0.89 5.25 2.53
C THR A 330 0.51 4.30 3.65
N GLN A 331 0.97 4.61 4.88
CA GLN A 331 0.53 3.92 6.09
C GLN A 331 0.11 4.95 7.14
N ASP A 332 -1.17 5.01 7.41
CA ASP A 332 -1.71 5.91 8.42
C ASP A 332 -1.36 5.44 9.83
N ILE A 333 -0.77 6.33 10.60
CA ILE A 333 -0.33 6.10 11.98
C ILE A 333 -1.35 6.65 12.97
N ARG A 334 -1.91 7.83 12.64
CA ARG A 334 -2.90 8.47 13.50
C ARG A 334 -4.02 9.09 12.70
N ARG A 335 -5.23 8.78 13.15
CA ARG A 335 -6.48 9.40 12.71
C ARG A 335 -7.24 9.94 13.90
N LYS A 336 -7.95 11.04 13.71
CA LYS A 336 -8.76 11.67 14.76
C LYS A 336 -10.10 10.94 14.86
N GLY A 337 -10.27 10.20 15.92
CA GLY A 337 -11.48 9.44 16.17
C GLY A 337 -11.27 8.38 17.25
N GLY A 338 -12.18 7.45 17.35
CA GLY A 338 -12.15 6.37 18.31
C GLY A 338 -12.69 5.08 17.71
N LEU A 339 -12.74 4.05 18.52
CA LEU A 339 -13.34 2.78 18.16
C LEU A 339 -14.87 2.91 18.16
N GLU A 340 -15.46 2.74 17.00
CA GLU A 340 -16.92 2.79 16.80
C GLU A 340 -17.39 1.57 16.01
N THR A 341 -18.67 1.23 16.12
CA THR A 341 -19.30 0.14 15.36
C THR A 341 -20.04 0.75 14.17
N TYR A 342 -19.81 0.19 12.98
CA TYR A 342 -20.38 0.67 11.72
C TYR A 342 -21.21 -0.39 10.97
N LEU A 343 -21.03 -1.69 11.33
CA LEU A 343 -21.70 -2.84 10.73
C LEU A 343 -22.66 -3.54 11.71
#